data_e85ca4e87947210e834962e7997fcee2
#
_entry.id   e85ca4e87947210e834962e7997fcee2
#
_cell.length_a   1.000
_cell.length_b   1.000
_cell.length_c   1.000
_cell.angle_alpha   90.00
_cell.angle_beta   90.00
_cell.angle_gamma   90.00
#
_symmetry.space_group_name_H-M   'P 1'
#
loop_
_entity.id
_entity.type
_entity.pdbx_description
1 polymer ?
#
loop_
_entity_poly.entity_id
_entity_poly.type
_entity_poly.pdbx_seq_one_letter_code
_entity_poly.pdbx_strand_id
1 'polypeptide(L)'
;MDIVSENKMFDGVQGVYKHKSTTSLKCSMNFAVFMPNAPRNTQIPVLWFLSGLTCTHENAMLKAGMQKFAQLHKIAVVFPDTSPRGKNIPDDDSYDLGQGAGFYLNATQSPWKENYQMWDYLISELPSVIEKNFNVDISRQSVMGHSMGGHGALLLAFQMNIKFRSVSAFAPICNPMESDWGRKQFSAYLGSDKNLWENYDASVVAQQTNFSGPILVDTGSNDEYIDLLLIDSLSKVLKERKMSAIFRMNNGYDHSYYFIATFMEEHMNFHAKALFGN
;
A
#
# COMPACT_ATOMS: atom_id res chain seq x y z
N MET A 1 -13.19 16.71 -6.82
CA MET A 1 -12.47 15.61 -7.53
C MET A 1 -12.71 15.78 -9.01
N ASP A 2 -11.65 15.73 -9.81
CA ASP A 2 -11.70 15.87 -11.25
C ASP A 2 -11.44 14.51 -11.89
N ILE A 3 -12.13 14.19 -12.98
CA ILE A 3 -11.88 13.01 -13.79
C ILE A 3 -10.76 13.34 -14.76
N VAL A 4 -9.66 12.59 -14.71
CA VAL A 4 -8.54 12.69 -15.66
C VAL A 4 -8.82 11.77 -16.85
N SER A 5 -9.21 10.52 -16.59
CA SER A 5 -9.63 9.56 -17.61
C SER A 5 -10.53 8.48 -17.02
N GLU A 6 -11.40 7.91 -17.85
CA GLU A 6 -12.19 6.72 -17.53
C GLU A 6 -12.24 5.81 -18.75
N ASN A 7 -11.99 4.53 -18.54
CA ASN A 7 -11.98 3.52 -19.59
C ASN A 7 -12.76 2.30 -19.16
N LYS A 8 -13.61 1.78 -20.03
CA LYS A 8 -14.30 0.51 -19.79
C LYS A 8 -13.28 -0.63 -19.82
N MET A 9 -13.27 -1.48 -18.79
CA MET A 9 -12.37 -2.62 -18.68
C MET A 9 -13.05 -3.76 -17.90
N PHE A 10 -13.10 -4.97 -18.46
CA PHE A 10 -13.75 -6.17 -17.85
C PHE A 10 -15.16 -5.89 -17.29
N ASP A 11 -16.00 -5.19 -18.05
CA ASP A 11 -17.33 -4.69 -17.65
C ASP A 11 -17.38 -3.64 -16.54
N GLY A 12 -16.27 -3.40 -15.85
CA GLY A 12 -16.09 -2.28 -14.93
C GLY A 12 -15.52 -1.05 -15.59
N VAL A 13 -15.10 -0.10 -14.77
CA VAL A 13 -14.45 1.15 -15.19
C VAL A 13 -13.12 1.33 -14.47
N GLN A 14 -12.04 1.49 -15.23
CA GLN A 14 -10.75 1.95 -14.71
C GLN A 14 -10.67 3.47 -14.89
N GLY A 15 -10.68 4.19 -13.79
CA GLY A 15 -10.56 5.64 -13.79
C GLY A 15 -9.24 6.12 -13.20
N VAL A 16 -8.81 7.30 -13.66
CA VAL A 16 -7.77 8.13 -13.03
C VAL A 16 -8.42 9.44 -12.62
N TYR A 17 -8.18 9.83 -11.41
CA TYR A 17 -8.82 10.99 -10.78
C TYR A 17 -7.78 11.89 -10.14
N LYS A 18 -8.14 13.16 -9.98
CA LYS A 18 -7.33 14.17 -9.32
C LYS A 18 -8.14 14.91 -8.28
N HIS A 19 -7.55 15.16 -7.14
CA HIS A 19 -8.14 16.06 -6.14
C HIS A 19 -7.07 16.92 -5.48
N LYS A 20 -7.52 18.03 -4.89
CA LYS A 20 -6.63 18.87 -4.09
C LYS A 20 -6.63 18.35 -2.65
N SER A 21 -5.51 17.77 -2.22
CA SER A 21 -5.27 17.47 -0.81
C SER A 21 -5.03 18.77 -0.06
N THR A 22 -5.92 19.12 0.84
CA THR A 22 -5.87 20.38 1.59
C THR A 22 -5.49 20.20 3.04
N THR A 23 -5.69 19.02 3.59
CA THR A 23 -5.42 18.70 4.99
C THR A 23 -4.06 18.04 5.18
N SER A 24 -3.74 17.01 4.41
CA SER A 24 -2.54 16.21 4.60
C SER A 24 -1.37 16.70 3.77
N LEU A 25 -1.48 16.69 2.43
CA LEU A 25 -0.32 16.85 1.55
C LEU A 25 -0.15 18.27 0.99
N LYS A 26 -1.18 19.10 1.09
CA LYS A 26 -1.21 20.49 0.60
C LYS A 26 -0.85 20.64 -0.89
N CYS A 27 -1.16 19.64 -1.68
CA CYS A 27 -0.91 19.62 -3.13
C CYS A 27 -2.04 18.93 -3.89
N SER A 28 -1.96 18.94 -5.23
CA SER A 28 -2.85 18.11 -6.04
C SER A 28 -2.33 16.68 -6.07
N MET A 29 -3.23 15.73 -5.81
CA MET A 29 -2.91 14.30 -5.83
C MET A 29 -3.70 13.59 -6.93
N ASN A 30 -3.01 12.71 -7.64
CA ASN A 30 -3.64 11.75 -8.52
C ASN A 30 -3.82 10.41 -7.78
N PHE A 31 -4.86 9.70 -8.12
CA PHE A 31 -5.08 8.32 -7.72
C PHE A 31 -5.90 7.61 -8.80
N ALA A 32 -5.86 6.30 -8.83
CA ALA A 32 -6.70 5.54 -9.74
C ALA A 32 -7.67 4.64 -8.97
N VAL A 33 -8.82 4.35 -9.60
CA VAL A 33 -9.83 3.44 -9.05
C VAL A 33 -10.31 2.53 -10.17
N PHE A 34 -10.31 1.23 -9.90
CA PHE A 34 -11.10 0.29 -10.67
C PHE A 34 -12.42 0.04 -9.96
N MET A 35 -13.54 0.42 -10.59
CA MET A 35 -14.89 0.13 -10.11
C MET A 35 -15.47 -1.04 -10.90
N PRO A 36 -15.74 -2.19 -10.25
CA PRO A 36 -16.38 -3.30 -10.92
C PRO A 36 -17.85 -2.98 -11.22
N ASN A 37 -18.37 -3.54 -12.30
CA ASN A 37 -19.82 -3.53 -12.53
C ASN A 37 -20.51 -4.47 -11.54
N ALA A 38 -21.39 -3.92 -10.72
CA ALA A 38 -22.15 -4.63 -9.68
C ALA A 38 -23.60 -4.14 -9.67
N PRO A 39 -24.56 -4.88 -9.06
CA PRO A 39 -25.95 -4.42 -8.92
C PRO A 39 -26.03 -3.05 -8.24
N ARG A 40 -26.94 -2.20 -8.72
CA ARG A 40 -27.05 -0.77 -8.33
C ARG A 40 -27.13 -0.50 -6.82
N ASN A 41 -27.65 -1.43 -6.04
CA ASN A 41 -27.87 -1.25 -4.59
C ASN A 41 -26.82 -1.98 -3.74
N THR A 42 -25.72 -2.42 -4.34
CA THR A 42 -24.64 -3.11 -3.64
C THR A 42 -23.50 -2.15 -3.40
N GLN A 43 -23.20 -1.88 -2.13
CA GLN A 43 -21.94 -1.21 -1.77
C GLN A 43 -20.76 -2.18 -1.89
N ILE A 44 -19.73 -1.76 -2.59
CA ILE A 44 -18.62 -2.60 -3.03
C ILE A 44 -17.46 -2.51 -2.02
N PRO A 45 -16.93 -3.64 -1.52
CA PRO A 45 -15.76 -3.61 -0.64
C PRO A 45 -14.52 -3.08 -1.37
N VAL A 46 -13.57 -2.55 -0.60
CA VAL A 46 -12.39 -1.85 -1.14
C VAL A 46 -11.12 -2.65 -0.88
N LEU A 47 -10.28 -2.74 -1.88
CA LEU A 47 -8.90 -3.19 -1.78
C LEU A 47 -7.97 -2.02 -2.15
N TRP A 48 -7.09 -1.65 -1.23
CA TRP A 48 -6.05 -0.66 -1.47
C TRP A 48 -4.80 -1.35 -1.99
N PHE A 49 -4.22 -0.84 -3.09
CA PHE A 49 -2.94 -1.30 -3.58
C PHE A 49 -1.90 -0.18 -3.44
N LEU A 50 -0.91 -0.38 -2.57
CA LEU A 50 0.18 0.56 -2.34
C LEU A 50 1.39 0.17 -3.19
N SER A 51 1.84 1.09 -4.03
CA SER A 51 2.98 0.87 -4.94
C SER A 51 4.33 1.08 -4.24
N GLY A 52 5.39 0.53 -4.83
CA GLY A 52 6.77 0.65 -4.36
C GLY A 52 7.42 1.99 -4.70
N LEU A 53 8.72 2.10 -4.39
CA LEU A 53 9.55 3.27 -4.70
C LEU A 53 9.49 3.62 -6.18
N THR A 54 9.60 4.92 -6.47
CA THR A 54 9.59 5.52 -7.81
C THR A 54 8.27 5.39 -8.58
N CYS A 55 7.34 4.56 -8.09
CA CYS A 55 6.04 4.36 -8.72
C CYS A 55 5.09 5.55 -8.51
N THR A 56 4.06 5.57 -9.34
CA THR A 56 2.86 6.39 -9.18
C THR A 56 1.64 5.48 -9.03
N HIS A 57 0.45 6.07 -9.01
CA HIS A 57 -0.83 5.35 -9.11
C HIS A 57 -0.94 4.48 -10.39
N GLU A 58 -0.17 4.78 -11.44
CA GLU A 58 -0.25 4.08 -12.73
C GLU A 58 0.46 2.74 -12.76
N ASN A 59 1.57 2.58 -12.02
CA ASN A 59 2.40 1.38 -12.15
C ASN A 59 1.61 0.09 -11.85
N ALA A 60 0.98 0.01 -10.69
CA ALA A 60 0.16 -1.16 -10.35
C ALA A 60 -1.12 -1.23 -11.20
N MET A 61 -1.78 -0.10 -11.42
CA MET A 61 -2.99 -0.03 -12.25
C MET A 61 -2.76 -0.64 -13.64
N LEU A 62 -1.62 -0.36 -14.27
CA LEU A 62 -1.31 -0.82 -15.63
C LEU A 62 -0.66 -2.21 -15.68
N LYS A 63 0.13 -2.58 -14.65
CA LYS A 63 1.05 -3.73 -14.74
C LYS A 63 0.67 -4.92 -13.85
N ALA A 64 -0.11 -4.71 -12.79
CA ALA A 64 -0.41 -5.79 -11.83
C ALA A 64 -1.47 -6.79 -12.32
N GLY A 65 -2.28 -6.45 -13.33
CA GLY A 65 -3.25 -7.37 -13.94
C GLY A 65 -4.46 -7.72 -13.06
N MET A 66 -4.75 -6.94 -12.03
CA MET A 66 -5.74 -7.30 -11.01
C MET A 66 -7.19 -6.98 -11.36
N GLN A 67 -7.46 -6.16 -12.38
CA GLN A 67 -8.82 -5.68 -12.71
C GLN A 67 -9.79 -6.82 -13.12
N LYS A 68 -9.28 -7.86 -13.81
CA LYS A 68 -10.07 -9.05 -14.15
C LYS A 68 -10.62 -9.72 -12.90
N PHE A 69 -9.79 -9.91 -11.90
CA PHE A 69 -10.15 -10.56 -10.63
C PHE A 69 -10.99 -9.63 -9.75
N ALA A 70 -10.71 -8.32 -9.77
CA ALA A 70 -11.52 -7.32 -9.10
C ALA A 70 -12.97 -7.29 -9.65
N GLN A 71 -13.14 -7.39 -10.98
CA GLN A 71 -14.46 -7.54 -11.59
C GLN A 71 -15.12 -8.87 -11.21
N LEU A 72 -14.37 -9.97 -11.19
CA LEU A 72 -14.89 -11.30 -10.83
C LEU A 72 -15.46 -11.32 -9.41
N HIS A 73 -14.68 -10.77 -8.46
CA HIS A 73 -15.04 -10.76 -7.03
C HIS A 73 -15.85 -9.55 -6.59
N LYS A 74 -16.16 -8.60 -7.50
CA LYS A 74 -16.88 -7.36 -7.16
C LYS A 74 -16.18 -6.57 -6.05
N ILE A 75 -14.88 -6.34 -6.20
CA ILE A 75 -14.01 -5.56 -5.31
C ILE A 75 -13.56 -4.30 -6.03
N ALA A 76 -13.77 -3.13 -5.44
CA ALA A 76 -13.18 -1.89 -5.92
C ALA A 76 -11.70 -1.86 -5.55
N VAL A 77 -10.84 -1.45 -6.48
CA VAL A 77 -9.40 -1.33 -6.20
C VAL A 77 -8.98 0.13 -6.29
N VAL A 78 -8.35 0.63 -5.25
CA VAL A 78 -7.82 1.99 -5.17
C VAL A 78 -6.30 1.96 -5.24
N PHE A 79 -5.74 2.76 -6.14
CA PHE A 79 -4.29 2.91 -6.35
C PHE A 79 -3.90 4.35 -6.02
N PRO A 80 -3.46 4.67 -4.80
CA PRO A 80 -2.93 5.99 -4.47
C PRO A 80 -1.57 6.22 -5.12
N ASP A 81 -1.18 7.49 -5.29
CA ASP A 81 0.21 7.82 -5.57
C ASP A 81 1.09 7.52 -4.35
N THR A 82 2.39 7.40 -4.55
CA THR A 82 3.37 7.00 -3.53
C THR A 82 3.93 8.17 -2.73
N SER A 83 3.68 9.39 -3.17
CA SER A 83 4.12 10.63 -2.51
C SER A 83 3.32 11.84 -2.98
N PRO A 84 3.39 12.98 -2.28
CA PRO A 84 3.06 14.27 -2.89
C PRO A 84 3.97 14.54 -4.09
N ARG A 85 3.45 15.30 -5.09
CA ARG A 85 4.21 15.65 -6.30
C ARG A 85 3.92 17.06 -6.75
N GLY A 86 4.88 17.67 -7.43
CA GLY A 86 4.74 18.98 -8.07
C GLY A 86 5.97 19.87 -7.94
N LYS A 87 6.00 20.95 -8.71
CA LYS A 87 7.16 21.87 -8.80
C LYS A 87 7.56 22.47 -7.45
N ASN A 88 6.59 22.68 -6.55
CA ASN A 88 6.82 23.31 -5.24
C ASN A 88 6.86 22.29 -4.09
N ILE A 89 6.87 21.01 -4.43
CA ILE A 89 7.01 19.93 -3.43
C ILE A 89 8.49 19.61 -3.30
N PRO A 90 9.02 19.51 -2.07
CA PRO A 90 10.40 19.10 -1.87
C PRO A 90 10.73 17.79 -2.58
N ASP A 91 11.93 17.71 -3.13
CA ASP A 91 12.42 16.54 -3.85
C ASP A 91 13.90 16.30 -3.52
N ASP A 92 14.43 15.16 -3.94
CA ASP A 92 15.82 14.77 -3.77
C ASP A 92 16.32 14.07 -5.05
N ASP A 93 17.62 14.19 -5.36
CA ASP A 93 18.20 13.50 -6.51
C ASP A 93 18.32 11.99 -6.31
N SER A 94 18.20 11.52 -5.07
CA SER A 94 18.23 10.11 -4.72
C SER A 94 16.85 9.48 -4.96
N TYR A 95 16.79 8.38 -5.71
CA TYR A 95 15.54 7.69 -6.06
C TYR A 95 14.70 7.23 -4.85
N ASP A 96 15.32 7.12 -3.69
CA ASP A 96 14.75 6.60 -2.46
C ASP A 96 14.38 7.70 -1.44
N LEU A 97 14.39 8.97 -1.85
CA LEU A 97 13.88 10.12 -1.10
C LEU A 97 13.03 11.02 -2.02
N GLY A 98 12.17 11.84 -1.44
CA GLY A 98 11.39 12.83 -2.20
C GLY A 98 10.25 12.23 -3.01
N GLN A 99 10.02 12.78 -4.19
CA GLN A 99 8.88 12.42 -5.03
C GLN A 99 9.00 10.98 -5.55
N GLY A 100 8.01 10.15 -5.22
CA GLY A 100 8.03 8.70 -5.47
C GLY A 100 8.50 7.85 -4.28
N ALA A 101 8.88 8.48 -3.17
CA ALA A 101 9.49 7.82 -2.02
C ALA A 101 8.88 8.30 -0.68
N GLY A 102 7.56 8.44 -0.58
CA GLY A 102 6.89 8.97 0.61
C GLY A 102 6.85 8.02 1.80
N PHE A 103 7.26 6.78 1.64
CA PHE A 103 7.30 5.70 2.66
C PHE A 103 6.00 5.53 3.47
N TYR A 104 4.90 6.15 3.02
CA TYR A 104 3.59 6.10 3.67
C TYR A 104 3.62 6.52 5.16
N LEU A 105 4.53 7.43 5.50
CA LEU A 105 4.70 8.00 6.83
C LEU A 105 4.30 9.49 6.89
N ASN A 106 4.29 10.04 8.10
CA ASN A 106 4.19 11.49 8.33
C ASN A 106 5.57 12.04 8.68
N ALA A 107 6.16 12.82 7.78
CA ALA A 107 7.45 13.43 8.01
C ALA A 107 7.39 14.51 9.09
N THR A 108 8.44 14.57 9.93
CA THR A 108 8.59 15.56 10.99
C THR A 108 9.71 16.56 10.72
N GLN A 109 10.58 16.26 9.75
CA GLN A 109 11.77 17.06 9.44
C GLN A 109 11.58 17.95 8.22
N SER A 110 12.19 19.15 8.25
CA SER A 110 12.30 19.99 7.05
C SER A 110 13.29 19.36 6.07
N PRO A 111 13.03 19.48 4.73
CA PRO A 111 11.94 20.24 4.12
C PRO A 111 10.62 19.44 3.98
N TRP A 112 10.57 18.19 4.42
CA TRP A 112 9.52 17.22 4.13
C TRP A 112 8.21 17.45 4.90
N LYS A 113 8.30 17.86 6.15
CA LYS A 113 7.16 17.91 7.10
C LYS A 113 5.90 18.62 6.63
N GLU A 114 6.02 19.54 5.67
CA GLU A 114 4.87 20.32 5.20
C GLU A 114 3.99 19.57 4.20
N ASN A 115 4.58 18.62 3.47
CA ASN A 115 3.89 17.94 2.37
C ASN A 115 3.90 16.41 2.50
N TYR A 116 4.93 15.81 3.13
CA TYR A 116 5.05 14.34 3.21
C TYR A 116 4.28 13.80 4.41
N GLN A 117 2.94 13.93 4.38
CA GLN A 117 2.02 13.44 5.40
C GLN A 117 1.19 12.28 4.81
N MET A 118 1.89 11.29 4.24
CA MET A 118 1.26 10.20 3.50
C MET A 118 0.45 9.27 4.39
N TRP A 119 0.82 9.13 5.67
CA TRP A 119 0.04 8.35 6.62
C TRP A 119 -1.36 8.96 6.81
N ASP A 120 -1.44 10.23 7.16
CA ASP A 120 -2.72 10.93 7.35
C ASP A 120 -3.56 10.95 6.08
N TYR A 121 -2.90 11.07 4.94
CA TYR A 121 -3.57 11.00 3.64
C TYR A 121 -4.28 9.67 3.44
N LEU A 122 -3.62 8.55 3.75
CA LEU A 122 -4.16 7.20 3.55
C LEU A 122 -5.18 6.77 4.60
N ILE A 123 -5.05 7.23 5.84
CA ILE A 123 -5.98 6.80 6.90
C ILE A 123 -7.23 7.67 7.03
N SER A 124 -7.21 8.87 6.46
CA SER A 124 -8.27 9.88 6.66
C SER A 124 -8.71 10.55 5.36
N GLU A 125 -7.82 11.30 4.69
CA GLU A 125 -8.24 12.19 3.60
C GLU A 125 -8.69 11.42 2.36
N LEU A 126 -7.87 10.51 1.83
CA LEU A 126 -8.21 9.74 0.64
C LEU A 126 -9.42 8.80 0.86
N PRO A 127 -9.55 8.05 1.97
CA PRO A 127 -10.76 7.28 2.25
C PRO A 127 -12.03 8.11 2.21
N SER A 128 -12.01 9.33 2.75
CA SER A 128 -13.16 10.24 2.70
C SER A 128 -13.49 10.68 1.27
N VAL A 129 -12.47 10.89 0.43
CA VAL A 129 -12.68 11.20 -1.00
C VAL A 129 -13.28 10.00 -1.72
N ILE A 130 -12.82 8.80 -1.46
CA ILE A 130 -13.32 7.56 -2.06
C ILE A 130 -14.77 7.32 -1.67
N GLU A 131 -15.10 7.35 -0.38
CA GLU A 131 -16.46 7.12 0.12
C GLU A 131 -17.46 8.12 -0.43
N LYS A 132 -17.08 9.39 -0.56
CA LYS A 132 -17.93 10.47 -1.07
C LYS A 132 -18.25 10.33 -2.57
N ASN A 133 -17.34 9.76 -3.36
CA ASN A 133 -17.42 9.83 -4.83
C ASN A 133 -17.71 8.47 -5.49
N PHE A 134 -17.59 7.35 -4.75
CA PHE A 134 -17.80 6.00 -5.28
C PHE A 134 -18.78 5.22 -4.42
N ASN A 135 -19.53 4.30 -5.03
CA ASN A 135 -20.46 3.44 -4.32
C ASN A 135 -19.73 2.25 -3.65
N VAL A 136 -18.98 2.56 -2.59
CA VAL A 136 -18.14 1.60 -1.87
C VAL A 136 -18.50 1.51 -0.40
N ASP A 137 -18.13 0.41 0.23
CA ASP A 137 -18.24 0.16 1.66
C ASP A 137 -16.84 0.14 2.29
N ILE A 138 -16.40 1.27 2.82
CA ILE A 138 -15.08 1.37 3.47
C ILE A 138 -15.02 0.69 4.85
N SER A 139 -16.12 0.15 5.38
CA SER A 139 -16.11 -0.72 6.56
C SER A 139 -15.65 -2.14 6.22
N ARG A 140 -15.72 -2.51 4.93
CA ARG A 140 -15.21 -3.75 4.36
C ARG A 140 -14.03 -3.47 3.45
N GLN A 141 -12.85 -3.39 4.03
CA GLN A 141 -11.65 -3.10 3.25
C GLN A 141 -10.48 -4.01 3.60
N SER A 142 -9.61 -4.20 2.63
CA SER A 142 -8.34 -4.90 2.74
C SER A 142 -7.23 -4.08 2.10
N VAL A 143 -5.99 -4.42 2.37
CA VAL A 143 -4.84 -3.69 1.82
C VAL A 143 -3.79 -4.66 1.31
N MET A 144 -3.20 -4.33 0.17
CA MET A 144 -2.01 -5.00 -0.36
C MET A 144 -1.00 -3.98 -0.87
N GLY A 145 0.22 -4.41 -1.08
CA GLY A 145 1.23 -3.54 -1.65
C GLY A 145 2.49 -4.28 -2.08
N HIS A 146 3.39 -3.54 -2.71
CA HIS A 146 4.66 -4.04 -3.21
C HIS A 146 5.82 -3.20 -2.64
N SER A 147 6.89 -3.86 -2.17
CA SER A 147 8.12 -3.22 -1.73
C SER A 147 7.87 -2.19 -0.59
N MET A 148 8.20 -0.91 -0.79
CA MET A 148 7.81 0.19 0.09
C MET A 148 6.29 0.20 0.35
N GLY A 149 5.47 -0.09 -0.67
CA GLY A 149 4.02 -0.20 -0.52
C GLY A 149 3.58 -1.45 0.23
N GLY A 150 4.32 -2.54 0.12
CA GLY A 150 4.12 -3.74 0.94
C GLY A 150 4.35 -3.45 2.43
N HIS A 151 5.39 -2.69 2.73
CA HIS A 151 5.65 -2.13 4.06
C HIS A 151 4.48 -1.27 4.56
N GLY A 152 4.04 -0.30 3.74
CA GLY A 152 2.91 0.55 4.06
C GLY A 152 1.61 -0.23 4.29
N ALA A 153 1.36 -1.28 3.51
CA ALA A 153 0.20 -2.15 3.68
C ALA A 153 0.22 -2.90 5.02
N LEU A 154 1.37 -3.44 5.40
CA LEU A 154 1.56 -4.10 6.71
C LEU A 154 1.35 -3.12 7.86
N LEU A 155 1.94 -1.92 7.78
CA LEU A 155 1.74 -0.87 8.80
C LEU A 155 0.26 -0.49 8.94
N LEU A 156 -0.44 -0.25 7.83
CA LEU A 156 -1.88 0.08 7.85
C LEU A 156 -2.68 -1.02 8.55
N ALA A 157 -2.45 -2.29 8.20
CA ALA A 157 -3.17 -3.40 8.82
C ALA A 157 -2.86 -3.52 10.31
N PHE A 158 -1.60 -3.37 10.71
CA PHE A 158 -1.17 -3.57 12.09
C PHE A 158 -1.59 -2.42 13.02
N GLN A 159 -1.56 -1.18 12.55
CA GLN A 159 -1.95 -0.03 13.37
C GLN A 159 -3.46 0.27 13.31
N MET A 160 -4.09 0.08 12.13
CA MET A 160 -5.52 0.29 11.93
C MET A 160 -6.30 -1.04 11.96
N ASN A 161 -5.97 -1.90 12.89
CA ASN A 161 -6.31 -3.32 12.95
C ASN A 161 -7.80 -3.65 12.83
N ILE A 162 -8.69 -2.76 13.23
CA ILE A 162 -10.15 -2.93 13.11
C ILE A 162 -10.70 -2.53 11.74
N LYS A 163 -9.93 -1.82 10.94
CA LYS A 163 -10.37 -1.32 9.63
C LYS A 163 -10.16 -2.34 8.50
N PHE A 164 -9.12 -3.18 8.59
CA PHE A 164 -8.74 -4.08 7.51
C PHE A 164 -9.08 -5.54 7.81
N ARG A 165 -9.66 -6.23 6.83
CA ARG A 165 -10.04 -7.65 6.92
C ARG A 165 -8.86 -8.59 6.64
N SER A 166 -7.92 -8.17 5.80
CA SER A 166 -6.72 -8.93 5.44
C SER A 166 -5.63 -7.99 4.94
N VAL A 167 -4.40 -8.46 4.96
CA VAL A 167 -3.27 -7.77 4.35
C VAL A 167 -2.44 -8.74 3.52
N SER A 168 -1.97 -8.29 2.34
CA SER A 168 -0.95 -9.02 1.61
C SER A 168 0.14 -8.11 1.09
N ALA A 169 1.33 -8.66 0.89
CA ALA A 169 2.49 -7.91 0.44
C ALA A 169 3.36 -8.74 -0.51
N PHE A 170 3.79 -8.10 -1.59
CA PHE A 170 4.83 -8.59 -2.48
C PHE A 170 6.15 -7.94 -2.09
N ALA A 171 7.15 -8.75 -1.77
CA ALA A 171 8.52 -8.31 -1.47
C ALA A 171 8.58 -7.08 -0.54
N PRO A 172 7.89 -7.06 0.62
CA PRO A 172 7.79 -5.88 1.47
C PRO A 172 9.11 -5.56 2.16
N ILE A 173 9.39 -4.28 2.38
CA ILE A 173 10.39 -3.85 3.37
C ILE A 173 9.82 -4.17 4.76
N CYS A 174 10.47 -5.03 5.53
CA CYS A 174 9.91 -5.55 6.78
C CYS A 174 10.48 -4.92 8.06
N ASN A 175 11.76 -4.51 8.03
CA ASN A 175 12.42 -3.96 9.21
C ASN A 175 13.39 -2.83 8.80
N PRO A 176 12.88 -1.67 8.37
CA PRO A 176 13.71 -0.56 7.89
C PRO A 176 14.68 -0.02 8.95
N MET A 177 14.37 -0.12 10.23
CA MET A 177 15.28 0.32 11.29
C MET A 177 16.61 -0.45 11.32
N GLU A 178 16.62 -1.69 10.85
CA GLU A 178 17.82 -2.56 10.85
C GLU A 178 18.54 -2.58 9.50
N SER A 179 18.04 -1.90 8.46
CA SER A 179 18.74 -1.74 7.19
C SER A 179 19.36 -0.33 7.05
N ASP A 180 20.53 -0.23 6.41
CA ASP A 180 21.15 1.08 6.12
C ASP A 180 20.25 1.93 5.24
N TRP A 181 19.54 1.27 4.31
CA TRP A 181 18.57 1.90 3.43
C TRP A 181 17.42 2.54 4.22
N GLY A 182 16.76 1.77 5.09
CA GLY A 182 15.67 2.29 5.91
C GLY A 182 16.12 3.36 6.91
N ARG A 183 17.30 3.22 7.50
CA ARG A 183 17.89 4.26 8.38
C ARG A 183 18.11 5.58 7.65
N LYS A 184 18.51 5.56 6.38
CA LYS A 184 18.65 6.77 5.55
C LYS A 184 17.30 7.50 5.43
N GLN A 185 16.24 6.81 5.03
CA GLN A 185 14.93 7.43 4.83
C GLN A 185 14.35 7.93 6.16
N PHE A 186 14.40 7.12 7.20
CA PHE A 186 13.86 7.51 8.50
C PHE A 186 14.63 8.68 9.12
N SER A 187 15.94 8.74 8.96
CA SER A 187 16.73 9.92 9.39
C SER A 187 16.30 11.18 8.65
N ALA A 188 16.07 11.09 7.34
CA ALA A 188 15.66 12.24 6.53
C ALA A 188 14.25 12.71 6.87
N TYR A 189 13.28 11.80 7.02
CA TYR A 189 11.88 12.16 7.25
C TYR A 189 11.51 12.36 8.70
N LEU A 190 12.07 11.57 9.62
CA LEU A 190 11.68 11.52 11.03
C LEU A 190 12.76 12.09 11.97
N GLY A 191 13.98 12.34 11.47
CA GLY A 191 15.11 12.80 12.29
C GLY A 191 15.76 11.66 13.07
N SER A 192 16.45 11.99 14.16
CA SER A 192 17.25 11.04 14.93
C SER A 192 16.52 10.31 16.05
N ASP A 193 15.26 10.68 16.34
CA ASP A 193 14.47 10.04 17.40
C ASP A 193 13.95 8.67 16.95
N LYS A 194 14.62 7.62 17.43
CA LYS A 194 14.26 6.24 17.09
C LYS A 194 12.89 5.81 17.61
N ASN A 195 12.35 6.45 18.65
CA ASN A 195 10.99 6.15 19.12
C ASN A 195 9.94 6.53 18.06
N LEU A 196 10.20 7.55 17.26
CA LEU A 196 9.34 7.87 16.10
C LEU A 196 9.46 6.83 14.99
N TRP A 197 10.65 6.25 14.80
CA TRP A 197 10.86 5.21 13.79
C TRP A 197 10.09 3.94 14.08
N GLU A 198 10.00 3.55 15.37
CA GLU A 198 9.27 2.35 15.81
C GLU A 198 7.82 2.33 15.31
N ASN A 199 7.18 3.49 15.19
CA ASN A 199 5.82 3.60 14.67
C ASN A 199 5.72 3.29 13.18
N TYR A 200 6.82 3.30 12.46
CA TYR A 200 6.88 3.08 11.02
C TYR A 200 7.73 1.86 10.64
N ASP A 201 8.03 0.97 11.58
CA ASP A 201 8.70 -0.31 11.31
C ASP A 201 7.72 -1.47 11.46
N ALA A 202 7.46 -2.21 10.38
CA ALA A 202 6.44 -3.26 10.36
C ALA A 202 6.74 -4.40 11.35
N SER A 203 8.03 -4.76 11.52
CA SER A 203 8.44 -5.81 12.47
C SER A 203 8.29 -5.37 13.93
N VAL A 204 8.53 -4.08 14.22
CA VAL A 204 8.35 -3.51 15.56
C VAL A 204 6.86 -3.39 15.89
N VAL A 205 6.08 -2.77 15.00
CA VAL A 205 4.62 -2.61 15.19
C VAL A 205 3.93 -3.97 15.31
N ALA A 206 4.38 -4.98 14.56
CA ALA A 206 3.86 -6.33 14.65
C ALA A 206 3.96 -6.95 16.05
N GLN A 207 4.91 -6.51 16.90
CA GLN A 207 5.06 -7.04 18.26
C GLN A 207 3.87 -6.69 19.17
N GLN A 208 3.15 -5.62 18.88
CA GLN A 208 2.07 -5.11 19.73
C GLN A 208 0.71 -5.04 19.04
N THR A 209 0.63 -5.33 17.75
CA THR A 209 -0.63 -5.24 16.99
C THR A 209 -1.71 -6.17 17.51
N ASN A 210 -2.97 -5.76 17.44
CA ASN A 210 -4.15 -6.62 17.66
C ASN A 210 -4.80 -7.04 16.34
N PHE A 211 -4.09 -6.92 15.21
CA PHE A 211 -4.60 -7.38 13.94
C PHE A 211 -4.84 -8.90 13.96
N SER A 212 -6.06 -9.31 13.65
CA SER A 212 -6.48 -10.72 13.67
C SER A 212 -6.80 -11.28 12.27
N GLY A 213 -6.73 -10.43 11.24
CA GLY A 213 -6.95 -10.87 9.87
C GLY A 213 -5.79 -11.71 9.32
N PRO A 214 -6.02 -12.48 8.24
CA PRO A 214 -4.97 -13.26 7.61
C PRO A 214 -3.94 -12.35 6.91
N ILE A 215 -2.69 -12.82 6.88
CA ILE A 215 -1.53 -12.15 6.30
C ILE A 215 -0.92 -13.05 5.22
N LEU A 216 -0.62 -12.50 4.04
CA LEU A 216 0.09 -13.21 2.96
C LEU A 216 1.28 -12.38 2.50
N VAL A 217 2.48 -12.98 2.51
CA VAL A 217 3.71 -12.34 2.03
C VAL A 217 4.37 -13.23 1.01
N ASP A 218 4.57 -12.70 -0.19
CA ASP A 218 5.28 -13.35 -1.29
C ASP A 218 6.58 -12.62 -1.59
N THR A 219 7.67 -13.38 -1.79
CA THR A 219 8.98 -12.82 -2.16
C THR A 219 9.60 -13.71 -3.24
N GLY A 220 10.30 -13.10 -4.19
CA GLY A 220 11.06 -13.83 -5.21
C GLY A 220 12.43 -14.25 -4.67
N SER A 221 12.90 -15.45 -5.03
CA SER A 221 14.24 -15.91 -4.61
C SER A 221 15.39 -15.22 -5.35
N ASN A 222 15.09 -14.59 -6.49
CA ASN A 222 16.06 -13.82 -7.30
C ASN A 222 15.84 -12.31 -7.15
N ASP A 223 15.14 -11.89 -6.08
CA ASP A 223 14.92 -10.48 -5.78
C ASP A 223 16.25 -9.80 -5.44
N GLU A 224 16.62 -8.77 -6.21
CA GLU A 224 17.88 -8.04 -6.05
C GLU A 224 17.97 -7.24 -4.75
N TYR A 225 16.82 -7.01 -4.08
CA TYR A 225 16.74 -6.32 -2.79
C TYR A 225 16.55 -7.25 -1.59
N ILE A 226 16.62 -8.58 -1.78
CA ILE A 226 16.25 -9.58 -0.78
C ILE A 226 16.89 -9.33 0.59
N ASP A 227 18.17 -8.95 0.62
CA ASP A 227 18.91 -8.66 1.85
C ASP A 227 18.48 -7.36 2.54
N LEU A 228 17.88 -6.42 1.79
CA LEU A 228 17.36 -5.14 2.31
C LEU A 228 15.93 -5.24 2.80
N LEU A 229 15.17 -6.23 2.32
CA LEU A 229 13.77 -6.42 2.70
C LEU A 229 13.62 -6.95 4.12
N LEU A 230 14.58 -7.69 4.64
CA LEU A 230 14.60 -8.27 5.99
C LEU A 230 13.32 -9.04 6.35
N ILE A 231 12.84 -9.89 5.43
CA ILE A 231 11.59 -10.66 5.55
C ILE A 231 11.57 -11.54 6.81
N ASP A 232 12.71 -12.12 7.16
CA ASP A 232 12.84 -13.01 8.32
C ASP A 232 12.54 -12.31 9.65
N SER A 233 12.83 -11.01 9.76
CA SER A 233 12.51 -10.22 10.95
C SER A 233 11.01 -10.22 11.24
N LEU A 234 10.19 -9.94 10.22
CA LEU A 234 8.74 -9.96 10.34
C LEU A 234 8.20 -11.39 10.54
N SER A 235 8.70 -12.34 9.75
CA SER A 235 8.28 -13.75 9.82
C SER A 235 8.46 -14.31 11.23
N LYS A 236 9.60 -14.03 11.86
CA LYS A 236 9.89 -14.43 13.24
C LYS A 236 8.88 -13.86 14.23
N VAL A 237 8.62 -12.56 14.19
CA VAL A 237 7.67 -11.89 15.10
C VAL A 237 6.26 -12.47 14.95
N LEU A 238 5.76 -12.61 13.69
CA LEU A 238 4.42 -13.13 13.46
C LEU A 238 4.27 -14.58 13.93
N LYS A 239 5.31 -15.40 13.76
CA LYS A 239 5.36 -16.79 14.24
C LYS A 239 5.35 -16.85 15.77
N GLU A 240 6.18 -16.07 16.44
CA GLU A 240 6.23 -15.98 17.92
C GLU A 240 4.87 -15.56 18.50
N ARG A 241 4.20 -14.63 17.84
CA ARG A 241 2.86 -14.17 18.19
C ARG A 241 1.72 -15.09 17.75
N LYS A 242 2.02 -16.19 17.06
CA LYS A 242 1.03 -17.15 16.53
C LYS A 242 -0.03 -16.49 15.65
N MET A 243 0.36 -15.47 14.89
CA MET A 243 -0.55 -14.79 13.97
C MET A 243 -0.78 -15.64 12.70
N SER A 244 -1.97 -15.48 12.08
CA SER A 244 -2.31 -16.18 10.84
C SER A 244 -1.56 -15.56 9.66
N ALA A 245 -0.35 -16.03 9.40
CA ALA A 245 0.52 -15.51 8.35
C ALA A 245 1.08 -16.63 7.47
N ILE A 246 1.08 -16.39 6.17
CA ILE A 246 1.67 -17.24 5.15
C ILE A 246 2.82 -16.45 4.50
N PHE A 247 4.02 -17.04 4.53
CA PHE A 247 5.19 -16.52 3.83
C PHE A 247 5.58 -17.52 2.74
N ARG A 248 5.73 -17.02 1.50
CA ARG A 248 6.13 -17.85 0.35
C ARG A 248 7.38 -17.27 -0.28
N MET A 249 8.38 -18.13 -0.50
CA MET A 249 9.55 -17.82 -1.31
C MET A 249 9.33 -18.44 -2.68
N ASN A 250 9.14 -17.61 -3.70
CA ASN A 250 8.82 -18.04 -5.06
C ASN A 250 10.10 -18.16 -5.89
N ASN A 251 10.45 -19.39 -6.24
CA ASN A 251 11.73 -19.71 -6.88
C ASN A 251 11.87 -19.09 -8.28
N GLY A 252 12.97 -18.36 -8.52
CA GLY A 252 13.34 -17.77 -9.79
C GLY A 252 12.70 -16.41 -10.08
N TYR A 253 11.80 -15.93 -9.24
CA TYR A 253 11.16 -14.59 -9.42
C TYR A 253 12.02 -13.48 -8.81
N ASP A 254 11.93 -12.31 -9.44
CA ASP A 254 12.63 -11.07 -9.09
C ASP A 254 11.71 -10.07 -8.36
N HIS A 255 12.11 -8.78 -8.31
CA HIS A 255 11.34 -7.68 -7.68
C HIS A 255 10.33 -7.02 -8.61
N SER A 256 10.12 -7.54 -9.82
CA SER A 256 9.38 -6.85 -10.87
C SER A 256 7.86 -7.06 -10.83
N TYR A 257 7.16 -6.29 -11.66
CA TYR A 257 5.72 -6.49 -11.88
C TYR A 257 5.38 -7.79 -12.63
N TYR A 258 6.36 -8.48 -13.24
CA TYR A 258 6.14 -9.83 -13.80
C TYR A 258 5.89 -10.85 -12.67
N PHE A 259 6.63 -10.74 -11.57
CA PHE A 259 6.39 -11.50 -10.36
C PHE A 259 4.98 -11.21 -9.80
N ILE A 260 4.66 -9.94 -9.57
CA ILE A 260 3.37 -9.51 -9.02
C ILE A 260 2.21 -10.02 -9.88
N ALA A 261 2.26 -9.82 -11.20
CA ALA A 261 1.20 -10.23 -12.12
C ALA A 261 1.00 -11.75 -12.13
N THR A 262 2.06 -12.53 -11.94
CA THR A 262 1.99 -14.00 -11.91
C THR A 262 1.15 -14.50 -10.73
N PHE A 263 1.31 -13.92 -9.55
CA PHE A 263 0.62 -14.36 -8.33
C PHE A 263 -0.60 -13.50 -7.96
N MET A 264 -0.98 -12.56 -8.81
CA MET A 264 -2.07 -11.64 -8.53
C MET A 264 -3.42 -12.32 -8.31
N GLU A 265 -3.73 -13.37 -9.07
CA GLU A 265 -4.97 -14.14 -8.89
C GLU A 265 -5.09 -14.71 -7.48
N GLU A 266 -4.01 -15.28 -6.96
CA GLU A 266 -3.99 -15.86 -5.61
C GLU A 266 -4.18 -14.80 -4.53
N HIS A 267 -3.53 -13.64 -4.66
CA HIS A 267 -3.72 -12.52 -3.74
C HIS A 267 -5.14 -11.97 -3.80
N MET A 268 -5.72 -11.84 -4.99
CA MET A 268 -7.12 -11.38 -5.14
C MET A 268 -8.11 -12.37 -4.53
N ASN A 269 -7.91 -13.67 -4.72
CA ASN A 269 -8.72 -14.71 -4.08
C ASN A 269 -8.58 -14.70 -2.56
N PHE A 270 -7.35 -14.49 -2.05
CA PHE A 270 -7.07 -14.35 -0.62
C PHE A 270 -7.87 -13.20 0.01
N HIS A 271 -7.84 -12.01 -0.61
CA HIS A 271 -8.60 -10.85 -0.13
C HIS A 271 -10.10 -11.03 -0.28
N ALA A 272 -10.57 -11.65 -1.38
CA ALA A 272 -11.99 -11.93 -1.58
C ALA A 272 -12.56 -12.81 -0.45
N LYS A 273 -11.86 -13.87 -0.06
CA LYS A 273 -12.26 -14.71 1.09
C LYS A 273 -12.42 -13.89 2.37
N ALA A 274 -11.48 -13.03 2.68
CA ALA A 274 -11.52 -12.21 3.90
C ALA A 274 -12.63 -11.12 3.86
N LEU A 275 -12.88 -10.52 2.68
CA LEU A 275 -13.87 -9.46 2.51
C LEU A 275 -15.31 -9.97 2.52
N PHE A 276 -15.55 -11.22 2.09
CA PHE A 276 -16.88 -11.80 2.00
C PHE A 276 -17.18 -12.89 3.03
N GLY A 277 -16.18 -13.31 3.83
CA GLY A 277 -16.35 -14.25 4.93
C GLY A 277 -16.58 -15.70 4.47
N ASN A 278 -16.03 -16.09 3.31
CA ASN A 278 -16.15 -17.43 2.73
C ASN A 278 -14.93 -18.30 3.02
#